data_9f06e70779969c777b59a70c03d04ab6
#
_entry.id   9f06e70779969c777b59a70c03d04ab6
#
_cell.length_a   1.000
_cell.length_b   1.000
_cell.length_c   1.000
_cell.angle_alpha   90.00
_cell.angle_beta   90.00
_cell.angle_gamma   90.00
#
_symmetry.space_group_name_H-M   'P 1'
#
loop_
_entity.id
_entity.type
_entity.pdbx_description
1 polymer ?
#
loop_
_entity_poly.entity_id
_entity_poly.type
_entity_poly.pdbx_seq_one_letter_code
_entity_poly.pdbx_strand_id
1 'polypeptide(L)'
;MFKKTLNPVNGIALSKPEYQILEYLCEFENENKIMADIAHDLGIIPSIVTKSTKVLVGHGFVERYRIAGNRKNIVLKPTQAGREMYIETCTRDIEKLFIPFFKSLDSFTDEQLKTVEKAIYTLGADWGALSEDLLEKMD
;
A
#
# COMPACT_ATOMS: atom_id res chain seq x y z
N MET A 1 5.39 -19.43 -12.69
CA MET A 1 4.70 -18.28 -12.11
C MET A 1 5.71 -17.24 -11.66
N PHE A 2 5.78 -16.14 -12.36
CA PHE A 2 6.75 -15.09 -12.04
C PHE A 2 6.32 -14.36 -10.77
N LYS A 3 7.07 -14.53 -9.68
CA LYS A 3 6.97 -13.62 -8.53
C LYS A 3 7.42 -12.24 -9.01
N LYS A 4 6.47 -11.35 -9.26
CA LYS A 4 6.79 -9.94 -9.39
C LYS A 4 7.28 -9.43 -8.05
N THR A 5 8.57 -9.49 -7.86
CA THR A 5 9.20 -8.78 -6.75
C THR A 5 9.32 -7.31 -7.11
N LEU A 6 9.08 -6.45 -6.15
CA LEU A 6 9.35 -5.04 -6.30
C LEU A 6 10.84 -4.81 -6.48
N ASN A 7 11.20 -3.70 -7.06
CA ASN A 7 12.62 -3.34 -7.17
C ASN A 7 13.24 -3.27 -5.77
N PRO A 8 14.47 -3.82 -5.59
CA PRO A 8 15.08 -3.86 -4.27
C PRO A 8 15.33 -2.46 -3.71
N VAL A 9 15.06 -2.30 -2.41
CA VAL A 9 15.43 -1.14 -1.60
C VAL A 9 16.41 -1.62 -0.55
N ASN A 10 17.58 -0.99 -0.50
CA ASN A 10 18.68 -1.41 0.39
C ASN A 10 19.05 -2.89 0.25
N GLY A 11 18.97 -3.42 -0.98
CA GLY A 11 19.26 -4.82 -1.27
C GLY A 11 18.15 -5.80 -0.92
N ILE A 12 17.00 -5.33 -0.40
CA ILE A 12 15.86 -6.17 -0.03
C ILE A 12 14.74 -5.98 -1.06
N ALA A 13 14.33 -7.08 -1.69
CA ALA A 13 13.22 -7.11 -2.64
C ALA A 13 12.03 -7.80 -1.98
N LEU A 14 11.00 -7.04 -1.67
CA LEU A 14 9.74 -7.58 -1.17
C LEU A 14 8.86 -8.05 -2.33
N SER A 15 8.13 -9.13 -2.12
CA SER A 15 7.04 -9.52 -3.02
C SER A 15 5.89 -8.53 -2.89
N LYS A 16 4.98 -8.54 -3.87
CA LYS A 16 3.81 -7.66 -3.83
C LYS A 16 2.96 -7.87 -2.57
N PRO A 17 2.61 -9.11 -2.16
CA PRO A 17 1.86 -9.32 -0.92
C PRO A 17 2.62 -8.85 0.34
N GLU A 18 3.92 -9.09 0.40
CA GLU A 18 4.74 -8.63 1.52
C GLU A 18 4.71 -7.11 1.67
N TYR A 19 4.87 -6.40 0.56
CA TYR A 19 4.80 -4.94 0.57
C TYR A 19 3.40 -4.43 0.92
N GLN A 20 2.34 -5.03 0.36
CA GLN A 20 0.97 -4.64 0.65
C GLN A 20 0.62 -4.81 2.13
N ILE A 21 1.09 -5.89 2.74
CA ILE A 21 0.90 -6.12 4.18
C ILE A 21 1.65 -5.08 5.00
N LEU A 22 2.90 -4.80 4.65
CA LEU A 22 3.70 -3.77 5.33
C LEU A 22 3.06 -2.38 5.23
N GLU A 23 2.62 -1.99 4.05
CA GLU A 23 1.89 -0.75 3.79
C GLU A 23 0.63 -0.65 4.66
N TYR A 24 -0.20 -1.70 4.63
CA TYR A 24 -1.41 -1.77 5.44
C TYR A 24 -1.13 -1.62 6.93
N LEU A 25 -0.11 -2.30 7.43
CA LEU A 25 0.26 -2.22 8.84
C LEU A 25 0.77 -0.82 9.24
N CYS A 26 1.47 -0.13 8.35
CA CYS A 26 1.91 1.23 8.59
C CYS A 26 0.74 2.22 8.59
N GLU A 27 -0.22 2.05 7.68
CA GLU A 27 -1.41 2.91 7.60
C GLU A 27 -2.36 2.73 8.78
N PHE A 28 -2.51 1.49 9.26
CA PHE A 28 -3.45 1.16 10.35
C PHE A 28 -2.74 0.78 11.65
N GLU A 29 -1.55 1.33 11.89
CA GLU A 29 -0.69 0.98 13.03
C GLU A 29 -1.40 1.08 14.39
N ASN A 30 -2.27 2.05 14.55
CA ASN A 30 -2.97 2.31 15.82
C ASN A 30 -4.21 1.43 16.03
N GLU A 31 -4.59 0.64 15.05
CA GLU A 31 -5.82 -0.16 15.11
C GLU A 31 -5.60 -1.60 15.58
N ASN A 32 -4.35 -1.99 15.87
CA ASN A 32 -4.01 -3.34 16.35
C ASN A 32 -4.60 -4.47 15.49
N LYS A 33 -4.34 -4.41 14.19
CA LYS A 33 -4.87 -5.38 13.23
C LYS A 33 -4.31 -6.78 13.47
N ILE A 34 -5.19 -7.77 13.46
CA ILE A 34 -4.82 -9.19 13.52
C ILE A 34 -4.65 -9.76 12.11
N MET A 35 -4.00 -10.91 12.01
CA MET A 35 -3.74 -11.55 10.71
C MET A 35 -5.02 -11.82 9.90
N ALA A 36 -6.11 -12.15 10.58
CA ALA A 36 -7.42 -12.37 9.93
C ALA A 36 -8.00 -11.10 9.32
N ASP A 37 -7.84 -9.95 9.99
CA ASP A 37 -8.26 -8.64 9.48
C ASP A 37 -7.50 -8.30 8.20
N ILE A 38 -6.19 -8.52 8.21
CA ILE A 38 -5.33 -8.24 7.07
C ILE A 38 -5.76 -9.08 5.86
N ALA A 39 -5.97 -10.36 6.06
CA ALA A 39 -6.44 -11.27 5.01
C ALA A 39 -7.77 -10.81 4.41
N HIS A 40 -8.70 -10.45 5.27
CA HIS A 40 -10.03 -9.97 4.87
C HIS A 40 -9.96 -8.64 4.13
N ASP A 41 -9.29 -7.64 4.72
CA ASP A 41 -9.26 -6.28 4.21
C ASP A 41 -8.48 -6.15 2.89
N LEU A 42 -7.41 -6.94 2.74
CA LEU A 42 -6.62 -6.95 1.52
C LEU A 42 -7.10 -7.98 0.48
N GLY A 43 -8.08 -8.81 0.82
CA GLY A 43 -8.54 -9.88 -0.05
C GLY A 43 -7.44 -10.90 -0.38
N ILE A 44 -6.56 -11.16 0.57
CA ILE A 44 -5.44 -12.10 0.43
C ILE A 44 -5.76 -13.40 1.18
N ILE A 45 -5.40 -14.52 0.59
CA ILE A 45 -5.59 -15.83 1.21
C ILE A 45 -4.80 -15.91 2.53
N PRO A 46 -5.38 -16.41 3.63
CA PRO A 46 -4.71 -16.47 4.93
C PRO A 46 -3.34 -17.15 4.92
N SER A 47 -3.14 -18.17 4.10
CA SER A 47 -1.84 -18.83 3.94
C SER A 47 -0.76 -17.92 3.38
N ILE A 48 -1.14 -17.02 2.47
CA ILE A 48 -0.22 -16.01 1.90
C ILE A 48 0.12 -14.97 2.96
N VAL A 49 -0.85 -14.53 3.76
CA VAL A 49 -0.60 -13.61 4.89
C VAL A 49 0.39 -14.23 5.87
N THR A 50 0.19 -15.47 6.24
CA THR A 50 1.10 -16.19 7.16
C THR A 50 2.52 -16.28 6.60
N LYS A 51 2.65 -16.66 5.33
CA LYS A 51 3.95 -16.78 4.67
C LYS A 51 4.65 -15.44 4.53
N SER A 52 3.93 -14.42 4.11
CA SER A 52 4.46 -13.07 3.94
C SER A 52 4.87 -12.45 5.28
N THR A 53 4.09 -12.70 6.34
CA THR A 53 4.42 -12.25 7.69
C THR A 53 5.73 -12.84 8.18
N LYS A 54 5.98 -14.12 7.92
CA LYS A 54 7.27 -14.75 8.28
C LYS A 54 8.45 -14.05 7.62
N VAL A 55 8.31 -13.68 6.36
CA VAL A 55 9.37 -12.96 5.63
C VAL A 55 9.58 -11.57 6.24
N LEU A 56 8.51 -10.83 6.50
CA LEU A 56 8.58 -9.49 7.09
C LEU A 56 9.18 -9.50 8.49
N VAL A 57 8.83 -10.48 9.30
CA VAL A 57 9.42 -10.68 10.64
C VAL A 57 10.90 -11.06 10.51
N GLY A 58 11.25 -11.91 9.55
CA GLY A 58 12.63 -12.28 9.28
C GLY A 58 13.54 -11.12 8.90
N HIS A 59 12.99 -10.11 8.20
CA HIS A 59 13.70 -8.87 7.89
C HIS A 59 13.70 -7.85 9.05
N GLY A 60 12.97 -8.11 10.12
CA GLY A 60 12.82 -7.17 11.22
C GLY A 60 11.88 -6.01 10.94
N PHE A 61 11.00 -6.11 9.94
CA PHE A 61 10.07 -5.07 9.55
C PHE A 61 8.74 -5.12 10.29
N VAL A 62 8.39 -6.27 10.84
CA VAL A 62 7.14 -6.52 11.55
C VAL A 62 7.41 -7.33 12.80
N GLU A 63 6.67 -7.03 13.85
CA GLU A 63 6.64 -7.76 15.12
C GLU A 63 5.27 -8.36 15.36
N ARG A 64 5.26 -9.52 16.02
CA ARG A 64 4.04 -10.22 16.42
C ARG A 64 3.76 -9.99 17.89
N TYR A 65 2.50 -9.70 18.20
CA TYR A 65 2.03 -9.56 19.58
C TYR A 65 0.83 -10.46 19.82
N ARG A 66 0.76 -11.02 21.01
CA ARG A 66 -0.42 -11.75 21.47
C ARG A 66 -1.25 -10.85 22.37
N ILE A 67 -2.57 -10.93 22.20
CA ILE A 67 -3.49 -10.26 23.12
C ILE A 67 -3.51 -11.07 24.41
N ALA A 68 -3.35 -10.41 25.57
CA ALA A 68 -3.42 -11.05 26.87
C ALA A 68 -4.75 -11.82 27.00
N GLY A 69 -4.69 -13.10 27.34
CA GLY A 69 -5.87 -13.96 27.46
C GLY A 69 -6.41 -14.53 26.16
N ASN A 70 -5.87 -14.17 25.01
CA ASN A 70 -6.27 -14.70 23.71
C ASN A 70 -5.06 -15.25 22.94
N ARG A 71 -4.97 -16.57 22.86
CA ARG A 71 -3.86 -17.26 22.18
C ARG A 71 -4.04 -17.39 20.67
N LYS A 72 -5.24 -17.13 20.16
CA LYS A 72 -5.58 -17.37 18.75
C LYS A 72 -5.26 -16.17 17.85
N ASN A 73 -5.41 -14.97 18.37
CA ASN A 73 -5.28 -13.74 17.58
C ASN A 73 -3.88 -13.15 17.74
N ILE A 74 -3.18 -13.02 16.64
CA ILE A 74 -1.86 -12.42 16.58
C ILE A 74 -2.02 -11.04 15.97
N VAL A 75 -1.64 -10.00 16.74
CA VAL A 75 -1.55 -8.62 16.26
C VAL A 75 -0.21 -8.43 15.60
N LEU A 76 -0.20 -7.81 14.44
CA LEU A 76 1.02 -7.44 13.73
C LEU A 76 1.23 -5.94 13.82
N LYS A 77 2.45 -5.55 14.11
CA LYS A 77 2.86 -4.14 14.14
C LYS A 77 4.12 -3.91 13.33
N PRO A 78 4.20 -2.81 12.57
CA PRO A 78 5.45 -2.46 11.92
C PRO A 78 6.49 -2.03 12.95
N THR A 79 7.74 -2.34 12.69
CA THR A 79 8.87 -1.81 13.43
C THR A 79 9.31 -0.47 12.83
N GLN A 80 10.24 0.22 13.47
CA GLN A 80 10.85 1.42 12.90
C GLN A 80 11.50 1.11 11.54
N ALA A 81 12.22 0.00 11.44
CA ALA A 81 12.81 -0.45 10.18
C ALA A 81 11.74 -0.75 9.11
N GLY A 82 10.61 -1.30 9.51
CA GLY A 82 9.47 -1.53 8.62
C GLY A 82 8.87 -0.23 8.09
N ARG A 83 8.66 0.76 8.93
CA ARG A 83 8.18 2.08 8.53
C ARG A 83 9.15 2.78 7.57
N GLU A 84 10.44 2.70 7.84
CA GLU A 84 11.48 3.24 6.96
C GLU A 84 11.48 2.54 5.60
N MET A 85 11.37 1.22 5.57
CA MET A 85 11.27 0.45 4.33
C MET A 85 10.04 0.84 3.51
N TYR A 86 8.90 1.04 4.15
CA TYR A 86 7.67 1.51 3.51
C TYR A 86 7.85 2.89 2.88
N ILE A 87 8.38 3.84 3.65
CA ILE A 87 8.59 5.23 3.19
C ILE A 87 9.58 5.26 2.03
N GLU A 88 10.71 4.57 2.14
CA GLU A 88 11.73 4.54 1.09
C GLU A 88 11.19 3.91 -0.20
N THR A 89 10.42 2.83 -0.11
CA THR A 89 9.81 2.18 -1.27
C THR A 89 8.77 3.09 -1.92
N CYS A 90 7.90 3.69 -1.12
CA CYS A 90 6.87 4.61 -1.59
C CYS A 90 7.49 5.84 -2.26
N THR A 91 8.51 6.45 -1.65
CA THR A 91 9.22 7.60 -2.19
C THR A 91 9.87 7.28 -3.52
N ARG A 92 10.52 6.13 -3.62
CA ARG A 92 11.16 5.69 -4.86
C ARG A 92 10.17 5.44 -5.98
N ASP A 93 9.03 4.83 -5.68
CA ASP A 93 7.99 4.59 -6.67
C ASP A 93 7.38 5.91 -7.17
N ILE A 94 7.16 6.87 -6.26
CA ILE A 94 6.73 8.22 -6.62
C ILE A 94 7.77 8.88 -7.54
N GLU A 95 9.04 8.83 -7.20
CA GLU A 95 10.12 9.41 -8.01
C GLU A 95 10.18 8.79 -9.40
N LYS A 96 10.06 7.47 -9.51
CA LYS A 96 10.11 6.76 -10.79
C LYS A 96 8.93 7.07 -11.72
N LEU A 97 7.73 7.21 -11.14
CA LEU A 97 6.50 7.42 -11.90
C LEU A 97 6.24 8.90 -12.17
N PHE A 98 6.38 9.73 -11.16
CA PHE A 98 5.92 11.12 -11.21
C PHE A 98 6.98 12.09 -11.70
N ILE A 99 8.27 11.89 -11.41
CA ILE A 99 9.31 12.79 -11.90
C ILE A 99 9.39 12.82 -13.43
N PRO A 100 9.43 11.67 -14.14
CA PRO A 100 9.37 11.69 -15.60
C PRO A 100 8.07 12.31 -16.13
N PHE A 101 6.95 12.07 -15.46
CA PHE A 101 5.66 12.67 -15.82
C PHE A 101 5.71 14.20 -15.70
N PHE A 102 6.17 14.74 -14.58
CA PHE A 102 6.28 16.17 -14.40
C PHE A 102 7.30 16.81 -15.34
N LYS A 103 8.42 16.14 -15.62
CA LYS A 103 9.39 16.61 -16.62
C LYS A 103 8.80 16.69 -18.02
N SER A 104 7.89 15.79 -18.38
CA SER A 104 7.20 15.84 -19.66
C SER A 104 6.31 17.07 -19.81
N LEU A 105 5.91 17.70 -18.71
CA LEU A 105 5.10 18.92 -18.69
C LEU A 105 5.93 20.20 -18.84
N ASP A 106 7.25 20.15 -18.74
CA ASP A 106 8.13 21.33 -18.83
C ASP A 106 8.04 22.02 -20.20
N SER A 107 7.70 21.28 -21.24
CA SER A 107 7.51 21.82 -22.58
C SER A 107 6.14 22.47 -22.80
N PHE A 108 5.23 22.37 -21.85
CA PHE A 108 3.88 22.89 -21.94
C PHE A 108 3.84 24.38 -21.56
N THR A 109 3.00 25.12 -22.27
CA THR A 109 2.68 26.51 -21.89
C THR A 109 1.79 26.52 -20.64
N ASP A 110 1.73 27.67 -19.96
CA ASP A 110 0.85 27.84 -18.78
C ASP A 110 -0.60 27.51 -19.10
N GLU A 111 -1.07 27.85 -20.29
CA GLU A 111 -2.43 27.55 -20.76
C GLU A 111 -2.63 26.04 -20.93
N GLN A 112 -1.64 25.35 -21.52
CA GLN A 112 -1.68 23.88 -21.65
C GLN A 112 -1.66 23.20 -20.29
N LEU A 113 -0.86 23.67 -19.33
CA LEU A 113 -0.80 23.17 -17.96
C LEU A 113 -2.14 23.32 -17.24
N LYS A 114 -2.82 24.46 -17.41
CA LYS A 114 -4.19 24.66 -16.88
C LYS A 114 -5.19 23.67 -17.47
N THR A 115 -5.06 23.36 -18.74
CA THR A 115 -5.91 22.36 -19.39
C THR A 115 -5.66 20.96 -18.83
N VAL A 116 -4.40 20.59 -18.61
CA VAL A 116 -4.02 19.31 -17.98
C VAL A 116 -4.52 19.22 -16.53
N GLU A 117 -4.35 20.28 -15.75
CA GLU A 117 -4.84 20.38 -14.38
C GLU A 117 -6.36 20.19 -14.32
N LYS A 118 -7.08 20.87 -15.21
CA LYS A 118 -8.53 20.74 -15.31
C LYS A 118 -8.96 19.32 -15.69
N ALA A 119 -8.24 18.69 -16.62
CA ALA A 119 -8.54 17.32 -17.04
C ALA A 119 -8.34 16.32 -15.89
N ILE A 120 -7.24 16.45 -15.12
CA ILE A 120 -6.96 15.62 -13.96
C ILE A 120 -8.02 15.84 -12.88
N TYR A 121 -8.38 17.07 -12.61
CA TYR A 121 -9.41 17.42 -11.64
C TYR A 121 -10.78 16.84 -12.02
N THR A 122 -11.16 16.95 -13.29
CA THR A 122 -12.39 16.38 -13.82
C THR A 122 -12.42 14.86 -13.68
N LEU A 123 -11.29 14.18 -13.96
CA LEU A 123 -11.18 12.75 -13.80
C LEU A 123 -11.40 12.33 -12.34
N GLY A 124 -10.83 13.05 -11.38
CA GLY A 124 -11.04 12.81 -9.96
C GLY A 124 -12.48 13.06 -9.52
N ALA A 125 -13.10 14.12 -10.01
CA ALA A 125 -14.49 14.45 -9.71
C ALA A 125 -15.47 13.42 -10.34
N ASP A 126 -15.22 13.04 -11.59
CA ASP A 126 -16.03 12.03 -12.28
C ASP A 126 -15.91 10.65 -11.63
N TRP A 127 -14.74 10.30 -11.13
CA TRP A 127 -14.53 9.07 -10.40
C TRP A 127 -15.37 9.01 -9.11
N GLY A 128 -15.45 10.11 -8.38
CA GLY A 128 -16.32 10.22 -7.21
C GLY A 128 -17.80 10.18 -7.58
N ALA A 129 -18.21 10.89 -8.61
CA ALA A 129 -19.60 10.90 -9.11
C ALA A 129 -20.03 9.51 -9.61
N LEU A 130 -19.18 8.82 -10.35
CA LEU A 130 -19.44 7.44 -10.80
C LEU A 130 -19.67 6.47 -9.64
N SER A 131 -18.95 6.64 -8.53
CA SER A 131 -19.13 5.78 -7.38
C SER A 131 -20.48 6.02 -6.66
N GLU A 132 -20.99 7.24 -6.67
CA GLU A 132 -22.31 7.55 -6.11
C GLU A 132 -23.46 7.14 -7.05
N ASP A 133 -23.31 7.38 -8.36
CA ASP A 133 -24.30 7.01 -9.36
C ASP A 133 -24.47 5.48 -9.50
N LEU A 134 -23.44 4.72 -9.15
CA LEU A 134 -23.49 3.25 -9.15
C LEU A 134 -24.09 2.67 -7.88
N LEU A 135 -24.36 3.49 -6.86
CA LEU A 135 -25.00 3.04 -5.63
C LEU A 135 -26.53 3.00 -5.82
N GLU A 136 -27.04 1.84 -6.19
CA GLU A 136 -28.49 1.60 -6.18
C GLU A 136 -28.93 1.29 -4.74
N LYS A 137 -29.94 2.03 -4.29
CA LYS A 137 -30.56 1.74 -3.00
C LYS A 137 -31.24 0.37 -3.05
N MET A 138 -30.77 -0.54 -2.23
CA MET A 138 -31.42 -1.83 -2.04
C MET A 138 -32.62 -1.68 -1.11
N ASP A 139 -33.80 -2.06 -1.61
CA ASP A 139 -35.01 -2.15 -0.79
C ASP A 139 -35.05 -3.45 0.00
#